data_b9a3256e2104a7acae0ce493fe977b2b
#
_entry.id   b9a3256e2104a7acae0ce493fe977b2b
#
_cell.length_a   1.000
_cell.length_b   1.000
_cell.length_c   1.000
_cell.angle_alpha   90.00
_cell.angle_beta   90.00
_cell.angle_gamma   90.00
#
_symmetry.space_group_name_H-M   'P 1'
#
loop_
_entity.id
_entity.type
_entity.pdbx_description
1 polymer ?
#
loop_
_entity_poly.entity_id
_entity_poly.type
_entity_poly.pdbx_seq_one_letter_code
_entity_poly.pdbx_strand_id
1 'polypeptide(L)'
;AGLFYIDRENRMSHLRHTEQRKRFRAILNGAECLSPASVYDPLSARVAESVGYKLGILAGSVSSNTTLAAPDLIVLTLTDFADQVRRMMRVSDLSLLVDADHGYGNALNVMRTIEELEHAGVSAMSIEDTSLPIRYGRPEGKDELFSGGETVGKLKAAVAARRDPATVIAGRTAALKVEGTEKT
;
A
#
# COMPACT_ATOMS: atom_id res chain seq x y z
N ALA A 1 -13.84 9.65 33.50
CA ALA A 1 -13.58 8.22 33.28
C ALA A 1 -13.61 7.81 31.81
N GLY A 2 -14.44 8.45 30.94
CA GLY A 2 -14.56 8.09 29.53
C GLY A 2 -13.37 8.49 28.65
N LEU A 3 -12.65 9.57 28.96
CA LEU A 3 -11.53 10.06 28.17
C LEU A 3 -10.30 9.12 28.20
N PHE A 4 -10.09 8.44 29.33
CA PHE A 4 -8.96 7.50 29.49
C PHE A 4 -9.17 6.17 28.75
N TYR A 5 -10.42 5.78 28.46
CA TYR A 5 -10.71 4.54 27.77
C TYR A 5 -10.41 4.63 26.26
N ILE A 6 -10.71 5.76 25.65
CA ILE A 6 -10.45 6.04 24.22
C ILE A 6 -8.95 6.08 23.93
N ASP A 7 -8.16 6.65 24.84
CA ASP A 7 -6.69 6.75 24.67
C ASP A 7 -5.99 5.38 24.77
N ARG A 8 -6.53 4.46 25.58
CA ARG A 8 -5.96 3.12 25.74
C ARG A 8 -6.18 2.23 24.52
N GLU A 9 -7.37 2.25 23.90
CA GLU A 9 -7.66 1.48 22.68
C GLU A 9 -6.88 2.00 21.47
N ASN A 10 -6.78 3.31 21.32
CA ASN A 10 -6.02 3.93 20.25
C ASN A 10 -4.51 3.63 20.39
N ARG A 11 -3.98 3.65 21.59
CA ARG A 11 -2.59 3.30 21.90
C ARG A 11 -2.28 1.82 21.67
N MET A 12 -3.21 0.92 22.00
CA MET A 12 -3.07 -0.52 21.75
C MET A 12 -3.13 -0.86 20.26
N SER A 13 -3.99 -0.20 19.50
CA SER A 13 -4.07 -0.33 18.05
C SER A 13 -2.76 0.08 17.36
N HIS A 14 -2.19 1.22 17.73
CA HIS A 14 -0.90 1.66 17.20
C HIS A 14 0.24 0.68 17.51
N LEU A 15 0.32 0.16 18.73
CA LEU A 15 1.34 -0.81 19.12
C LEU A 15 1.23 -2.11 18.30
N ARG A 16 0.00 -2.58 18.06
CA ARG A 16 -0.25 -3.78 17.25
C ARG A 16 0.28 -3.60 15.82
N HIS A 17 -0.05 -2.50 15.17
CA HIS A 17 0.40 -2.24 13.80
C HIS A 17 1.91 -2.03 13.71
N THR A 18 2.54 -1.42 14.71
CA THR A 18 4.00 -1.32 14.79
C THR A 18 4.68 -2.68 14.84
N GLU A 19 4.14 -3.65 15.60
CA GLU A 19 4.69 -5.01 15.64
C GLU A 19 4.53 -5.74 14.29
N GLN A 20 3.41 -5.55 13.59
CA GLN A 20 3.22 -6.08 12.23
C GLN A 20 4.25 -5.49 11.25
N ARG A 21 4.53 -4.18 11.32
CA ARG A 21 5.55 -3.48 10.52
C ARG A 21 6.96 -4.00 10.81
N LYS A 22 7.30 -4.18 12.07
CA LYS A 22 8.59 -4.76 12.48
C LYS A 22 8.78 -6.17 11.95
N ARG A 23 7.72 -7.02 12.01
CA ARG A 23 7.75 -8.36 11.40
C ARG A 23 7.99 -8.29 9.90
N PHE A 24 7.33 -7.38 9.18
CA PHE A 24 7.56 -7.18 7.75
C PHE A 24 9.02 -6.84 7.46
N ARG A 25 9.61 -5.89 8.21
CA ARG A 25 11.03 -5.53 8.07
C ARG A 25 11.96 -6.68 8.40
N ALA A 26 11.66 -7.47 9.41
CA ALA A 26 12.47 -8.64 9.76
C ALA A 26 12.48 -9.68 8.63
N ILE A 27 11.34 -9.87 7.94
CA ILE A 27 11.26 -10.74 6.76
C ILE A 27 12.11 -10.20 5.61
N LEU A 28 12.02 -8.89 5.30
CA LEU A 28 12.85 -8.26 4.26
C LEU A 28 14.34 -8.35 4.53
N ASN A 29 14.75 -8.28 5.79
CA ASN A 29 16.15 -8.38 6.21
C ASN A 29 16.63 -9.82 6.38
N GLY A 30 15.73 -10.79 6.27
CA GLY A 30 16.03 -12.21 6.35
C GLY A 30 16.52 -12.79 5.03
N ALA A 31 16.92 -14.05 5.07
CA ALA A 31 17.37 -14.80 3.88
C ALA A 31 16.22 -15.57 3.21
N GLU A 32 15.06 -15.66 3.83
CA GLU A 32 13.94 -16.45 3.32
C GLU A 32 13.08 -15.61 2.36
N CYS A 33 12.77 -16.17 1.20
CA CYS A 33 11.83 -15.59 0.25
C CYS A 33 10.42 -16.11 0.56
N LEU A 34 9.55 -15.23 1.02
CA LEU A 34 8.16 -15.56 1.34
C LEU A 34 7.21 -15.01 0.27
N SER A 35 6.22 -15.83 -0.09
CA SER A 35 5.12 -15.41 -0.96
C SER A 35 3.96 -14.86 -0.09
N PRO A 36 3.48 -13.63 -0.32
CA PRO A 36 2.32 -13.11 0.38
C PRO A 36 1.02 -13.75 -0.14
N ALA A 37 0.04 -13.91 0.74
CA ALA A 37 -1.32 -14.28 0.34
C ALA A 37 -2.03 -13.07 -0.30
N SER A 38 -2.68 -13.25 -1.46
CA SER A 38 -3.59 -12.24 -2.00
C SER A 38 -4.85 -12.18 -1.13
N VAL A 39 -5.09 -11.04 -0.51
CA VAL A 39 -6.22 -10.80 0.39
C VAL A 39 -6.95 -9.53 -0.01
N TYR A 40 -8.28 -9.51 0.13
CA TYR A 40 -9.09 -8.41 -0.37
C TYR A 40 -10.29 -8.05 0.54
N ASP A 41 -10.53 -8.84 1.58
CA ASP A 41 -11.59 -8.62 2.56
C ASP A 41 -11.23 -9.21 3.93
N PRO A 42 -12.02 -8.95 4.99
CA PRO A 42 -11.77 -9.52 6.30
C PRO A 42 -11.74 -11.05 6.34
N LEU A 43 -12.56 -11.72 5.52
CA LEU A 43 -12.63 -13.18 5.51
C LEU A 43 -11.38 -13.77 4.86
N SER A 44 -10.97 -13.29 3.69
CA SER A 44 -9.76 -13.75 3.00
C SER A 44 -8.50 -13.52 3.85
N ALA A 45 -8.42 -12.39 4.56
CA ALA A 45 -7.31 -12.10 5.47
C ALA A 45 -7.26 -13.11 6.64
N ARG A 46 -8.40 -13.44 7.26
CA ARG A 46 -8.46 -14.45 8.31
C ARG A 46 -8.18 -15.87 7.82
N VAL A 47 -8.67 -16.22 6.64
CA VAL A 47 -8.37 -17.53 6.02
C VAL A 47 -6.87 -17.64 5.75
N ALA A 48 -6.25 -16.64 5.14
CA ALA A 48 -4.81 -16.64 4.90
C ALA A 48 -4.00 -16.81 6.19
N GLU A 49 -4.37 -16.09 7.25
CA GLU A 49 -3.74 -16.22 8.56
C GLU A 49 -3.92 -17.64 9.16
N SER A 50 -5.13 -18.21 9.06
CA SER A 50 -5.44 -19.52 9.62
C SER A 50 -4.68 -20.67 8.95
N VAL A 51 -4.28 -20.52 7.69
CA VAL A 51 -3.46 -21.51 6.97
C VAL A 51 -1.95 -21.21 7.05
N GLY A 52 -1.55 -20.24 7.89
CA GLY A 52 -0.16 -20.01 8.27
C GLY A 52 0.57 -18.91 7.50
N TYR A 53 -0.10 -18.13 6.63
CA TYR A 53 0.55 -16.97 6.03
C TYR A 53 0.89 -15.91 7.08
N LYS A 54 2.06 -15.30 6.93
CA LYS A 54 2.52 -14.16 7.75
C LYS A 54 2.40 -12.83 7.03
N LEU A 55 2.37 -12.88 5.69
CA LEU A 55 2.28 -11.74 4.80
C LEU A 55 0.99 -11.80 4.00
N GLY A 56 0.33 -10.66 3.87
CA GLY A 56 -0.75 -10.45 2.92
C GLY A 56 -0.38 -9.38 1.90
N ILE A 57 -0.97 -9.43 0.71
CA ILE A 57 -0.91 -8.37 -0.29
C ILE A 57 -2.32 -8.01 -0.73
N LEU A 58 -2.63 -6.72 -0.74
CA LEU A 58 -3.79 -6.14 -1.43
C LEU A 58 -3.29 -5.39 -2.66
N ALA A 59 -3.50 -6.00 -3.82
CA ALA A 59 -3.19 -5.37 -5.11
C ALA A 59 -4.26 -4.34 -5.49
N GLY A 60 -3.88 -3.26 -6.17
CA GLY A 60 -4.80 -2.22 -6.64
C GLY A 60 -5.90 -2.78 -7.55
N SER A 61 -5.55 -3.65 -8.50
CA SER A 61 -6.49 -4.33 -9.39
C SER A 61 -7.51 -5.19 -8.65
N VAL A 62 -7.07 -5.93 -7.64
CA VAL A 62 -7.94 -6.76 -6.79
C VAL A 62 -8.87 -5.88 -5.97
N SER A 63 -8.36 -4.77 -5.44
CA SER A 63 -9.15 -3.80 -4.68
C SER A 63 -10.24 -3.15 -5.54
N SER A 64 -9.89 -2.68 -6.75
CA SER A 64 -10.83 -2.11 -7.72
C SER A 64 -11.95 -3.09 -8.06
N ASN A 65 -11.60 -4.33 -8.34
CA ASN A 65 -12.56 -5.37 -8.68
C ASN A 65 -13.49 -5.71 -7.50
N THR A 66 -12.93 -5.91 -6.30
CA THR A 66 -13.73 -6.36 -5.13
C THR A 66 -14.54 -5.24 -4.48
N THR A 67 -14.12 -3.99 -4.62
CA THR A 67 -14.84 -2.84 -4.04
C THR A 67 -15.85 -2.23 -5.00
N LEU A 68 -15.51 -2.13 -6.30
CA LEU A 68 -16.30 -1.43 -7.31
C LEU A 68 -16.85 -2.32 -8.42
N ALA A 69 -16.44 -3.60 -8.48
CA ALA A 69 -16.65 -4.46 -9.66
C ALA A 69 -16.13 -3.79 -10.95
N ALA A 70 -15.06 -3.02 -10.87
CA ALA A 70 -14.47 -2.24 -11.94
C ALA A 70 -13.07 -2.77 -12.30
N PRO A 71 -12.65 -2.62 -13.57
CA PRO A 71 -11.27 -2.90 -13.95
C PRO A 71 -10.29 -1.92 -13.30
N ASP A 72 -9.00 -2.26 -13.39
CA ASP A 72 -7.89 -1.45 -12.84
C ASP A 72 -7.64 -0.20 -13.70
N LEU A 73 -8.47 0.80 -13.53
CA LEU A 73 -8.43 2.09 -14.25
C LEU A 73 -8.22 3.29 -13.31
N ILE A 74 -7.81 3.02 -12.07
CA ILE A 74 -7.57 4.05 -11.04
C ILE A 74 -8.84 4.91 -10.77
N VAL A 75 -9.98 4.24 -10.72
CA VAL A 75 -11.26 4.86 -10.34
C VAL A 75 -11.57 4.67 -8.85
N LEU A 76 -10.87 3.75 -8.20
CA LEU A 76 -10.95 3.55 -6.77
C LEU A 76 -10.32 4.75 -6.05
N THR A 77 -11.05 5.32 -5.08
CA THR A 77 -10.52 6.44 -4.31
C THR A 77 -9.61 5.97 -3.17
N LEU A 78 -8.70 6.85 -2.71
CA LEU A 78 -7.89 6.57 -1.53
C LEU A 78 -8.76 6.21 -0.30
N THR A 79 -9.92 6.84 -0.16
CA THR A 79 -10.84 6.58 0.96
C THR A 79 -11.40 5.16 0.88
N ASP A 80 -11.87 4.71 -0.28
CA ASP A 80 -12.36 3.34 -0.48
C ASP A 80 -11.28 2.31 -0.16
N PHE A 81 -10.06 2.57 -0.66
CA PHE A 81 -8.91 1.70 -0.44
C PHE A 81 -8.52 1.61 1.04
N ALA A 82 -8.39 2.75 1.72
CA ALA A 82 -8.08 2.80 3.14
C ALA A 82 -9.16 2.14 3.99
N ASP A 83 -10.44 2.27 3.63
CA ASP A 83 -11.55 1.62 4.33
C ASP A 83 -11.52 0.10 4.17
N GLN A 84 -11.18 -0.40 2.98
CA GLN A 84 -10.98 -1.83 2.76
C GLN A 84 -9.85 -2.37 3.63
N VAL A 85 -8.70 -1.68 3.65
CA VAL A 85 -7.55 -2.02 4.51
C VAL A 85 -7.95 -2.04 5.99
N ARG A 86 -8.63 -0.99 6.50
CA ARG A 86 -9.07 -0.92 7.90
C ARG A 86 -9.93 -2.11 8.30
N ARG A 87 -10.86 -2.55 7.43
CA ARG A 87 -11.72 -3.71 7.68
C ARG A 87 -10.90 -4.99 7.83
N MET A 88 -9.90 -5.20 6.97
CA MET A 88 -9.01 -6.37 7.04
C MET A 88 -8.12 -6.32 8.28
N MET A 89 -7.47 -5.19 8.52
CA MET A 89 -6.51 -5.05 9.63
C MET A 89 -7.15 -5.05 11.01
N ARG A 90 -8.46 -4.85 11.10
CA ARG A 90 -9.22 -5.02 12.35
C ARG A 90 -9.25 -6.46 12.84
N VAL A 91 -9.23 -7.41 11.93
CA VAL A 91 -9.49 -8.83 12.24
C VAL A 91 -8.31 -9.77 11.97
N SER A 92 -7.22 -9.26 11.40
CA SER A 92 -6.05 -10.05 11.01
C SER A 92 -4.75 -9.47 11.57
N ASP A 93 -3.80 -10.35 11.88
CA ASP A 93 -2.44 -10.01 12.31
C ASP A 93 -1.41 -10.13 11.17
N LEU A 94 -1.84 -10.34 9.94
CA LEU A 94 -0.95 -10.33 8.77
C LEU A 94 -0.15 -9.03 8.70
N SER A 95 1.11 -9.13 8.30
CA SER A 95 1.88 -7.97 7.86
C SER A 95 1.45 -7.64 6.44
N LEU A 96 0.63 -6.59 6.26
CA LEU A 96 -0.01 -6.28 4.98
C LEU A 96 0.86 -5.36 4.12
N LEU A 97 1.16 -5.82 2.90
CA LEU A 97 1.66 -5.01 1.79
C LEU A 97 0.48 -4.54 0.95
N VAL A 98 0.47 -3.28 0.53
CA VAL A 98 -0.53 -2.77 -0.41
C VAL A 98 0.13 -2.14 -1.63
N ASP A 99 -0.54 -2.24 -2.76
CA ASP A 99 -0.19 -1.48 -3.96
C ASP A 99 -0.93 -0.14 -3.92
N ALA A 100 -0.21 0.95 -3.67
CA ALA A 100 -0.76 2.29 -3.62
C ALA A 100 -0.66 3.02 -4.97
N ASP A 101 -0.55 2.27 -6.07
CA ASP A 101 -0.48 2.78 -7.44
C ASP A 101 0.56 3.92 -7.56
N HIS A 102 0.20 5.03 -8.18
CA HIS A 102 1.04 6.23 -8.31
C HIS A 102 1.02 7.14 -7.05
N GLY A 103 0.39 6.72 -5.95
CA GLY A 103 0.23 7.47 -4.71
C GLY A 103 -0.92 8.48 -4.74
N TYR A 104 -1.91 8.30 -5.62
CA TYR A 104 -3.15 9.09 -5.75
C TYR A 104 -2.95 10.57 -6.11
N GLY A 105 -1.83 10.93 -6.73
CA GLY A 105 -1.57 12.27 -7.24
C GLY A 105 -0.12 12.73 -7.12
N ASN A 106 0.09 14.02 -6.85
CA ASN A 106 1.41 14.60 -6.69
C ASN A 106 2.02 14.33 -5.29
N ALA A 107 3.17 14.93 -4.98
CA ALA A 107 3.86 14.73 -3.71
C ALA A 107 2.98 15.02 -2.47
N LEU A 108 2.09 16.02 -2.53
CA LEU A 108 1.18 16.34 -1.41
C LEU A 108 0.10 15.26 -1.24
N ASN A 109 -0.41 14.73 -2.34
CA ASN A 109 -1.35 13.61 -2.30
C ASN A 109 -0.68 12.35 -1.74
N VAL A 110 0.56 12.09 -2.14
CA VAL A 110 1.37 10.98 -1.60
C VAL A 110 1.52 11.09 -0.09
N MET A 111 1.82 12.27 0.46
CA MET A 111 1.87 12.46 1.91
C MET A 111 0.57 12.03 2.59
N ARG A 112 -0.57 12.46 2.04
CA ARG A 112 -1.90 12.07 2.54
C ARG A 112 -2.13 10.56 2.42
N THR A 113 -1.71 9.95 1.32
CA THR A 113 -1.82 8.50 1.08
C THR A 113 -1.06 7.71 2.15
N ILE A 114 0.17 8.13 2.47
CA ILE A 114 0.98 7.51 3.52
C ILE A 114 0.27 7.59 4.88
N GLU A 115 -0.23 8.77 5.23
CA GLU A 115 -0.92 8.97 6.51
C GLU A 115 -2.17 8.10 6.64
N GLU A 116 -3.02 8.04 5.61
CA GLU A 116 -4.25 7.25 5.64
C GLU A 116 -3.98 5.74 5.69
N LEU A 117 -3.05 5.25 4.89
CA LEU A 117 -2.73 3.82 4.84
C LEU A 117 -1.98 3.37 6.09
N GLU A 118 -1.10 4.21 6.64
CA GLU A 118 -0.45 3.94 7.91
C GLU A 118 -1.47 3.86 9.06
N HIS A 119 -2.44 4.77 9.12
CA HIS A 119 -3.56 4.72 10.06
C HIS A 119 -4.45 3.49 9.86
N ALA A 120 -4.64 3.06 8.62
CA ALA A 120 -5.40 1.86 8.30
C ALA A 120 -4.71 0.56 8.76
N GLY A 121 -3.40 0.60 9.09
CA GLY A 121 -2.65 -0.54 9.63
C GLY A 121 -1.72 -1.22 8.63
N VAL A 122 -1.42 -0.60 7.49
CA VAL A 122 -0.50 -1.12 6.49
C VAL A 122 0.91 -1.28 7.07
N SER A 123 1.60 -2.36 6.68
CA SER A 123 3.00 -2.62 7.05
C SER A 123 3.97 -2.16 5.97
N ALA A 124 3.57 -2.29 4.71
CA ALA A 124 4.34 -1.86 3.55
C ALA A 124 3.42 -1.37 2.44
N MET A 125 3.91 -0.42 1.63
CA MET A 125 3.20 0.05 0.45
C MET A 125 4.17 0.31 -0.70
N SER A 126 3.76 -0.04 -1.91
CA SER A 126 4.46 0.33 -3.13
C SER A 126 3.87 1.60 -3.73
N ILE A 127 4.75 2.45 -4.30
CA ILE A 127 4.38 3.64 -5.08
C ILE A 127 5.14 3.56 -6.39
N GLU A 128 4.42 3.65 -7.51
CA GLU A 128 5.01 3.54 -8.83
C GLU A 128 5.15 4.89 -9.55
N ASP A 129 5.96 4.86 -10.60
CA ASP A 129 6.25 6.00 -11.45
C ASP A 129 5.31 6.15 -12.66
N THR A 130 4.31 5.29 -12.81
CA THR A 130 3.33 5.38 -13.90
C THR A 130 2.42 6.60 -13.70
N SER A 131 2.24 7.39 -14.79
CA SER A 131 1.35 8.55 -14.79
C SER A 131 -0.11 8.09 -14.93
N LEU A 132 -0.82 8.05 -13.82
CA LEU A 132 -2.19 7.58 -13.71
C LEU A 132 -3.12 8.68 -13.15
N PRO A 133 -4.44 8.65 -13.46
CA PRO A 133 -5.08 7.80 -14.46
C PRO A 133 -4.63 8.12 -15.88
N ILE A 134 -4.79 7.14 -16.79
CA ILE A 134 -4.39 7.30 -18.20
C ILE A 134 -5.12 8.48 -18.82
N ARG A 135 -4.36 9.38 -19.45
CA ARG A 135 -4.92 10.60 -20.07
C ARG A 135 -5.76 10.26 -21.30
N TYR A 136 -6.87 10.97 -21.48
CA TYR A 136 -7.72 10.86 -22.66
C TYR A 136 -6.91 11.00 -23.96
N GLY A 137 -7.25 10.17 -24.95
CA GLY A 137 -6.60 10.16 -26.27
C GLY A 137 -5.25 9.44 -26.34
N ARG A 138 -4.81 8.83 -25.25
CA ARG A 138 -3.59 8.02 -25.24
C ARG A 138 -3.85 6.65 -25.85
N PRO A 139 -2.95 6.14 -26.71
CA PRO A 139 -3.05 4.79 -27.25
C PRO A 139 -3.04 3.74 -26.14
N GLU A 140 -3.91 2.76 -26.25
CA GLU A 140 -3.97 1.63 -25.32
C GLU A 140 -2.62 0.91 -25.24
N GLY A 141 -2.20 0.52 -24.05
CA GLY A 141 -0.96 -0.22 -23.80
C GLY A 141 0.33 0.60 -23.82
N LYS A 142 0.24 1.94 -23.91
CA LYS A 142 1.42 2.82 -23.77
C LYS A 142 1.38 3.54 -22.42
N ASP A 143 2.10 2.99 -21.45
CA ASP A 143 2.28 3.65 -20.17
C ASP A 143 3.12 4.95 -20.31
N GLU A 144 2.86 5.93 -19.47
CA GLU A 144 3.65 7.15 -19.32
C GLU A 144 4.24 7.19 -17.92
N LEU A 145 5.50 7.52 -17.86
CA LEU A 145 6.17 7.64 -16.60
C LEU A 145 6.24 9.11 -16.18
N PHE A 146 6.15 9.36 -14.89
CA PHE A 146 6.61 10.61 -14.33
C PHE A 146 8.12 10.75 -14.58
N SER A 147 8.61 11.99 -14.64
CA SER A 147 10.06 12.20 -14.68
C SER A 147 10.73 11.59 -13.43
N GLY A 148 11.96 11.12 -13.59
CA GLY A 148 12.74 10.59 -12.45
C GLY A 148 12.83 11.60 -11.28
N GLY A 149 12.94 12.91 -11.59
CA GLY A 149 12.94 13.97 -10.57
C GLY A 149 11.61 14.05 -9.80
N GLU A 150 10.48 13.94 -10.48
CA GLU A 150 9.16 13.92 -9.86
C GLU A 150 8.94 12.66 -9.02
N THR A 151 9.30 11.49 -9.56
CA THR A 151 9.19 10.21 -8.83
C THR A 151 10.02 10.23 -7.55
N VAL A 152 11.27 10.69 -7.62
CA VAL A 152 12.12 10.84 -6.43
C VAL A 152 11.52 11.84 -5.45
N GLY A 153 10.94 12.95 -5.93
CA GLY A 153 10.22 13.92 -5.10
C GLY A 153 9.04 13.30 -4.35
N LYS A 154 8.23 12.49 -5.03
CA LYS A 154 7.10 11.75 -4.45
C LYS A 154 7.56 10.75 -3.39
N LEU A 155 8.62 9.97 -3.65
CA LEU A 155 9.16 9.02 -2.68
C LEU A 155 9.76 9.72 -1.45
N LYS A 156 10.44 10.86 -1.64
CA LYS A 156 10.91 11.69 -0.51
C LYS A 156 9.75 12.19 0.34
N ALA A 157 8.68 12.67 -0.30
CA ALA A 157 7.46 13.11 0.39
C ALA A 157 6.80 11.94 1.18
N ALA A 158 6.75 10.74 0.59
CA ALA A 158 6.27 9.54 1.23
C ALA A 158 7.06 9.22 2.52
N VAL A 159 8.39 9.22 2.42
CA VAL A 159 9.27 8.98 3.58
C VAL A 159 9.10 10.06 4.66
N ALA A 160 8.95 11.33 4.25
CA ALA A 160 8.76 12.44 5.19
C ALA A 160 7.40 12.38 5.92
N ALA A 161 6.35 11.92 5.26
CA ALA A 161 5.00 11.78 5.86
C ALA A 161 4.88 10.58 6.80
N ARG A 162 5.75 9.60 6.68
CA ARG A 162 5.75 8.38 7.50
C ARG A 162 5.97 8.71 8.97
N ARG A 163 5.04 8.29 9.84
CA ARG A 163 5.14 8.49 11.30
C ARG A 163 5.83 7.33 12.01
N ASP A 164 5.54 6.10 11.59
CA ASP A 164 6.19 4.90 12.13
C ASP A 164 7.39 4.51 11.25
N PRO A 165 8.63 4.63 11.73
CA PRO A 165 9.82 4.30 10.95
C PRO A 165 9.88 2.82 10.53
N ALA A 166 9.07 1.95 11.13
CA ALA A 166 8.94 0.56 10.73
C ALA A 166 8.07 0.38 9.47
N THR A 167 7.23 1.34 9.09
CA THR A 167 6.49 1.31 7.82
C THR A 167 7.46 1.26 6.64
N VAL A 168 7.25 0.31 5.73
CA VAL A 168 8.08 0.15 4.52
C VAL A 168 7.44 0.89 3.35
N ILE A 169 8.23 1.68 2.63
CA ILE A 169 7.85 2.33 1.39
C ILE A 169 8.74 1.76 0.29
N ALA A 170 8.13 1.11 -0.71
CA ALA A 170 8.80 0.53 -1.85
C ALA A 170 8.56 1.41 -3.08
N GLY A 171 9.63 1.88 -3.72
CA GLY A 171 9.55 2.49 -5.04
C GLY A 171 9.44 1.39 -6.10
N ARG A 172 8.41 1.45 -6.94
CA ARG A 172 8.23 0.56 -8.09
C ARG A 172 8.42 1.36 -9.38
N THR A 173 9.05 0.78 -10.39
CA THR A 173 9.21 1.41 -11.69
C THR A 173 8.67 0.53 -12.80
N ALA A 174 7.99 1.14 -13.78
CA ALA A 174 7.61 0.53 -15.03
C ALA A 174 8.60 0.86 -16.18
N ALA A 175 9.73 1.52 -15.89
CA ALA A 175 10.71 1.96 -16.88
C ALA A 175 11.21 0.81 -17.75
N LEU A 176 11.43 -0.37 -17.19
CA LEU A 176 11.84 -1.55 -17.95
C LEU A 176 10.87 -1.88 -19.10
N LYS A 177 9.56 -1.75 -18.86
CA LYS A 177 8.51 -1.99 -19.87
C LYS A 177 8.47 -0.87 -20.92
N VAL A 178 8.68 0.37 -20.50
CA VAL A 178 8.50 1.57 -21.33
C VAL A 178 9.75 1.94 -22.09
N GLU A 179 10.92 1.84 -21.47
CA GLU A 179 12.21 2.34 -21.99
C GLU A 179 13.20 1.23 -22.35
N GLY A 180 12.95 -0.01 -21.91
CA GLY A 180 13.84 -1.16 -22.11
C GLY A 180 15.01 -1.19 -21.13
N THR A 181 15.82 -2.25 -21.22
CA THR A 181 16.91 -2.54 -20.28
C THR A 181 18.10 -1.58 -20.33
N GLU A 182 18.27 -0.85 -21.43
CA GLU A 182 19.45 0.02 -21.63
C GLU A 182 19.31 1.38 -20.89
N LYS A 183 18.08 1.75 -20.47
CA LYS A 183 17.80 3.03 -19.84
C LYS A 183 17.31 2.90 -18.40
N THR A 184 17.11 1.68 -17.93
CA THR A 184 16.69 1.37 -16.57
C THR A 184 17.88 0.97 -15.72
#